data_d4ab420796fdcac2cb63ae5b02f2bea3
#
_entry.id   d4ab420796fdcac2cb63ae5b02f2bea3
#
_cell.length_a   1.000
_cell.length_b   1.000
_cell.length_c   1.000
_cell.angle_alpha   90.00
_cell.angle_beta   90.00
_cell.angle_gamma   90.00
#
_symmetry.space_group_name_H-M   'P 1'
#
loop_
_entity.id
_entity.type
_entity.pdbx_description
1 polymer ?
#
loop_
_entity_poly.entity_id
_entity_poly.type
_entity_poly.pdbx_seq_one_letter_code
_entity_poly.pdbx_strand_id
1 'polypeptide(L)'
;MALHVKSTKPTEMEADWLIATVAEEDEFHPLLKAIDESLQGALTRLRERKDLTGKAGELVVLPDTVGLSASRLLLIGLGKPAEITRASFRDAAMTACRKVTEKENGSAAVLLNSSATHDLTLLLQAEIWATSLAVAGQGQGLYKTERDRHPLKDATLLIESDSVREEVRSEAAKGRILGDAINLTRELVNRAPEEIYPDSFARRARQIADEFETLSCEVWDVERLIDENMGSLLAVARGSDREPRLVVLEYMQGGANAPTLTLVGKGVTFDSGGYSIKTNEGMLTMKCDMAGAATVLGAMSAIAELGLKVNVIGMMGLVENLISGKAYKLGDVLTARNGKTIEVHNTDAEGRLVLADVLSYAAERSDRIIDLATLTGACVVALGTDVSGAFSNNQAWCDSVLSAAKSCG
;
A
#
# COMPACT_ATOMS: atom_id res chain seq x y z
N MET A 1 2.66 9.95 14.01
CA MET A 1 3.20 9.00 15.00
C MET A 1 4.71 9.20 15.06
N ALA A 2 5.26 9.48 16.25
CA ALA A 2 6.71 9.44 16.44
C ALA A 2 7.16 7.98 16.59
N LEU A 3 8.30 7.64 15.99
CA LEU A 3 8.85 6.26 16.01
C LEU A 3 10.25 6.28 16.65
N HIS A 4 10.42 5.47 17.69
CA HIS A 4 11.64 5.39 18.49
C HIS A 4 12.22 3.99 18.45
N VAL A 5 13.54 3.89 18.65
CA VAL A 5 14.25 2.61 18.87
C VAL A 5 15.00 2.70 20.20
N LYS A 6 14.72 1.78 21.12
CA LYS A 6 15.30 1.78 22.47
C LYS A 6 15.75 0.38 22.86
N SER A 7 16.79 0.32 23.72
CA SER A 7 17.30 -0.93 24.34
C SER A 7 16.85 -1.07 25.81
N THR A 8 15.72 -0.46 26.16
CA THR A 8 15.12 -0.60 27.50
C THR A 8 14.58 -2.03 27.68
N LYS A 9 14.70 -2.59 28.89
CA LYS A 9 14.09 -3.88 29.18
C LYS A 9 12.59 -3.84 28.94
N PRO A 10 12.00 -4.87 28.34
CA PRO A 10 10.56 -4.91 28.08
C PRO A 10 9.71 -4.68 29.31
N THR A 11 10.16 -5.15 30.47
CA THR A 11 9.46 -5.02 31.78
C THR A 11 9.45 -3.58 32.32
N GLU A 12 10.42 -2.75 31.90
CA GLU A 12 10.59 -1.36 32.34
C GLU A 12 10.07 -0.34 31.34
N MET A 13 9.54 -0.81 30.18
CA MET A 13 9.05 0.07 29.12
C MET A 13 7.66 0.59 29.43
N GLU A 14 7.56 1.89 29.68
CA GLU A 14 6.28 2.58 29.84
C GLU A 14 5.59 2.75 28.49
N ALA A 15 4.40 2.16 28.33
CA ALA A 15 3.54 2.28 27.16
C ALA A 15 2.10 1.87 27.50
N ASP A 16 1.12 2.31 26.70
CA ASP A 16 -0.24 1.78 26.81
C ASP A 16 -0.31 0.31 26.40
N TRP A 17 0.54 -0.09 25.45
CA TRP A 17 0.64 -1.45 24.95
C TRP A 17 2.09 -1.90 24.82
N LEU A 18 2.40 -3.08 25.36
CA LEU A 18 3.57 -3.86 24.98
C LEU A 18 3.11 -4.97 24.03
N ILE A 19 3.73 -5.07 22.85
CA ILE A 19 3.42 -6.07 21.84
C ILE A 19 4.60 -7.02 21.72
N ALA A 20 4.33 -8.33 21.82
CA ALA A 20 5.35 -9.36 21.63
C ALA A 20 4.82 -10.50 20.75
N THR A 21 5.73 -11.12 20.00
CA THR A 21 5.42 -12.29 19.16
C THR A 21 5.66 -13.57 19.92
N VAL A 22 4.85 -14.60 19.62
CA VAL A 22 4.96 -15.94 20.19
C VAL A 22 4.93 -16.97 19.07
N ALA A 23 5.95 -17.82 18.98
CA ALA A 23 5.93 -18.97 18.07
C ALA A 23 5.25 -20.19 18.71
N GLU A 24 4.77 -21.11 17.87
CA GLU A 24 4.26 -22.43 18.30
C GLU A 24 5.42 -23.38 18.63
N GLU A 25 6.04 -23.13 19.78
CA GLU A 25 7.20 -23.84 20.31
C GLU A 25 6.95 -24.21 21.77
N ASP A 26 7.74 -25.18 22.29
CA ASP A 26 7.62 -25.63 23.68
C ASP A 26 8.17 -24.61 24.69
N GLU A 27 9.14 -23.78 24.30
CA GLU A 27 9.77 -22.80 25.19
C GLU A 27 9.52 -21.36 24.74
N PHE A 28 9.44 -20.45 25.69
CA PHE A 28 9.45 -19.02 25.41
C PHE A 28 10.87 -18.52 25.08
N HIS A 29 10.95 -17.59 24.13
CA HIS A 29 12.15 -16.79 23.89
C HIS A 29 12.61 -16.08 25.19
N PRO A 30 13.92 -15.85 25.40
CA PRO A 30 14.45 -15.25 26.64
C PRO A 30 13.74 -13.96 27.08
N LEU A 31 13.42 -13.07 26.15
CA LEU A 31 12.69 -11.83 26.49
C LEU A 31 11.26 -12.09 26.94
N LEU A 32 10.58 -13.08 26.37
CA LEU A 32 9.26 -13.51 26.87
C LEU A 32 9.34 -14.22 28.21
N LYS A 33 10.43 -14.98 28.49
CA LYS A 33 10.67 -15.55 29.82
C LYS A 33 10.80 -14.46 30.87
N ALA A 34 11.54 -13.37 30.57
CA ALA A 34 11.65 -12.24 31.50
C ALA A 34 10.30 -11.53 31.75
N ILE A 35 9.45 -11.41 30.72
CA ILE A 35 8.08 -10.90 30.86
C ILE A 35 7.25 -11.85 31.71
N ASP A 36 7.30 -13.16 31.48
CA ASP A 36 6.57 -14.19 32.23
C ASP A 36 6.98 -14.22 33.71
N GLU A 37 8.25 -14.11 34.00
CA GLU A 37 8.79 -14.01 35.37
C GLU A 37 8.22 -12.77 36.09
N SER A 38 8.20 -11.61 35.43
CA SER A 38 7.60 -10.38 35.97
C SER A 38 6.11 -10.51 36.21
N LEU A 39 5.42 -11.29 35.38
CA LEU A 39 4.00 -11.62 35.50
C LEU A 39 3.74 -12.86 36.38
N GLN A 40 4.73 -13.27 37.19
CA GLN A 40 4.63 -14.40 38.11
C GLN A 40 4.18 -15.71 37.42
N GLY A 41 4.69 -15.98 36.21
CA GLY A 41 4.40 -17.21 35.45
C GLY A 41 3.01 -17.21 34.78
N ALA A 42 2.41 -16.04 34.54
CA ALA A 42 1.09 -15.96 33.91
C ALA A 42 1.07 -16.53 32.49
N LEU A 43 2.11 -16.27 31.68
CA LEU A 43 2.19 -16.77 30.29
C LEU A 43 2.36 -18.30 30.27
N THR A 44 3.17 -18.84 31.17
CA THR A 44 3.34 -20.28 31.35
C THR A 44 2.02 -20.94 31.67
N ARG A 45 1.27 -20.41 32.62
CA ARG A 45 -0.08 -20.94 32.96
C ARG A 45 -1.08 -20.87 31.81
N LEU A 46 -1.05 -19.80 31.01
CA LEU A 46 -1.88 -19.70 29.79
C LEU A 46 -1.47 -20.79 28.76
N ARG A 47 -0.19 -21.06 28.60
CA ARG A 47 0.30 -22.11 27.70
C ARG A 47 -0.11 -23.49 28.15
N GLU A 48 0.04 -23.82 29.45
CA GLU A 48 -0.42 -25.10 30.04
C GLU A 48 -1.91 -25.34 29.82
N ARG A 49 -2.73 -24.29 29.89
CA ARG A 49 -4.18 -24.34 29.65
C ARG A 49 -4.55 -24.29 28.16
N LYS A 50 -3.57 -24.12 27.27
CA LYS A 50 -3.78 -23.94 25.83
C LYS A 50 -4.55 -22.65 25.47
N ASP A 51 -4.55 -21.65 26.35
CA ASP A 51 -5.09 -20.32 26.09
C ASP A 51 -4.06 -19.43 25.36
N LEU A 52 -2.79 -19.85 25.31
CA LEU A 52 -1.70 -19.28 24.53
C LEU A 52 -0.95 -20.42 23.84
N THR A 53 -1.16 -20.57 22.54
CA THR A 53 -0.56 -21.68 21.77
C THR A 53 0.54 -21.21 20.81
N GLY A 54 0.57 -19.93 20.45
CA GLY A 54 1.47 -19.37 19.46
C GLY A 54 1.07 -19.64 18.00
N LYS A 55 -0.12 -20.22 17.75
CA LYS A 55 -0.64 -20.45 16.40
C LYS A 55 -0.72 -19.16 15.61
N ALA A 56 -0.50 -19.25 14.30
CA ALA A 56 -0.52 -18.09 13.42
C ALA A 56 -1.83 -17.29 13.57
N GLY A 57 -1.68 -15.98 13.83
CA GLY A 57 -2.81 -15.05 13.99
C GLY A 57 -3.54 -15.12 15.35
N GLU A 58 -3.13 -15.99 16.28
CA GLU A 58 -3.69 -16.02 17.63
C GLU A 58 -3.38 -14.71 18.35
N LEU A 59 -4.40 -14.07 18.92
CA LEU A 59 -4.26 -12.85 19.72
C LEU A 59 -4.61 -13.16 21.18
N VAL A 60 -3.67 -12.94 22.09
CA VAL A 60 -3.89 -13.00 23.53
C VAL A 60 -3.62 -11.63 24.14
N VAL A 61 -4.61 -11.08 24.85
CA VAL A 61 -4.52 -9.76 25.48
C VAL A 61 -4.59 -9.92 26.99
N LEU A 62 -3.59 -9.41 27.69
CA LEU A 62 -3.63 -9.19 29.12
C LEU A 62 -3.94 -7.71 29.36
N PRO A 63 -5.15 -7.37 29.80
CA PRO A 63 -5.61 -5.98 29.93
C PRO A 63 -5.06 -5.26 31.15
N ASP A 64 -4.46 -5.99 32.07
CA ASP A 64 -3.79 -5.50 33.27
C ASP A 64 -2.52 -6.33 33.50
N THR A 65 -1.38 -5.66 33.64
CA THR A 65 -0.06 -6.28 33.66
C THR A 65 0.72 -5.87 34.90
N VAL A 66 0.20 -6.25 36.07
CA VAL A 66 0.94 -6.03 37.34
C VAL A 66 2.29 -6.72 37.26
N GLY A 67 3.36 -5.92 37.37
CA GLY A 67 4.76 -6.37 37.21
C GLY A 67 5.44 -5.90 35.93
N LEU A 68 4.70 -5.26 35.00
CA LEU A 68 5.24 -4.55 33.85
C LEU A 68 4.95 -3.06 33.98
N SER A 69 5.81 -2.21 33.40
CA SER A 69 5.53 -0.76 33.28
C SER A 69 4.52 -0.44 32.16
N ALA A 70 4.33 -1.35 31.21
CA ALA A 70 3.29 -1.22 30.20
C ALA A 70 1.92 -1.56 30.79
N SER A 71 0.87 -0.81 30.44
CA SER A 71 -0.48 -1.03 30.97
C SER A 71 -1.13 -2.32 30.51
N ARG A 72 -0.80 -2.76 29.27
CA ARG A 72 -1.38 -3.94 28.61
C ARG A 72 -0.33 -4.70 27.85
N LEU A 73 -0.48 -6.01 27.79
CA LEU A 73 0.36 -6.89 26.96
C LEU A 73 -0.51 -7.51 25.87
N LEU A 74 -0.03 -7.41 24.63
CA LEU A 74 -0.59 -8.09 23.47
C LEU A 74 0.42 -9.13 22.98
N LEU A 75 0.00 -10.38 22.91
CA LEU A 75 0.77 -11.46 22.31
C LEU A 75 0.14 -11.83 20.97
N ILE A 76 0.97 -11.92 19.92
CA ILE A 76 0.56 -12.35 18.58
C ILE A 76 1.27 -13.63 18.18
N GLY A 77 0.50 -14.66 17.86
CA GLY A 77 1.01 -15.95 17.41
C GLY A 77 1.55 -15.90 15.99
N LEU A 78 2.75 -16.45 15.78
CA LEU A 78 3.42 -16.53 14.48
C LEU A 78 3.24 -17.88 13.79
N GLY A 79 2.74 -18.92 14.51
CA GLY A 79 2.73 -20.29 14.03
C GLY A 79 4.06 -21.01 14.25
N LYS A 80 4.27 -22.13 13.55
CA LYS A 80 5.47 -22.94 13.65
C LYS A 80 6.67 -22.21 13.04
N PRO A 81 7.84 -22.18 13.71
CA PRO A 81 9.01 -21.45 13.23
C PRO A 81 9.42 -21.75 11.79
N ALA A 82 9.35 -23.02 11.38
CA ALA A 82 9.71 -23.44 10.02
C ALA A 82 8.72 -22.96 8.92
N GLU A 83 7.54 -22.51 9.30
CA GLU A 83 6.49 -22.04 8.38
C GLU A 83 6.39 -20.50 8.35
N ILE A 84 7.14 -19.79 9.19
CA ILE A 84 7.11 -18.32 9.25
C ILE A 84 7.79 -17.75 8.02
N THR A 85 7.06 -16.95 7.28
CA THR A 85 7.52 -16.21 6.11
C THR A 85 7.42 -14.70 6.35
N ARG A 86 8.03 -13.88 5.49
CA ARG A 86 7.83 -12.42 5.50
C ARG A 86 6.34 -12.07 5.43
N ALA A 87 5.56 -12.73 4.59
CA ALA A 87 4.13 -12.50 4.44
C ALA A 87 3.36 -12.81 5.72
N SER A 88 3.54 -14.01 6.31
CA SER A 88 2.84 -14.38 7.53
C SER A 88 3.23 -13.50 8.73
N PHE A 89 4.50 -13.07 8.80
CA PHE A 89 4.95 -12.13 9.83
C PHE A 89 4.33 -10.74 9.65
N ARG A 90 4.26 -10.22 8.41
CA ARG A 90 3.58 -8.96 8.10
C ARG A 90 2.10 -9.02 8.52
N ASP A 91 1.41 -10.11 8.19
CA ASP A 91 0.00 -10.30 8.52
C ASP A 91 -0.23 -10.36 10.03
N ALA A 92 0.67 -11.02 10.77
CA ALA A 92 0.66 -11.03 12.23
C ALA A 92 0.89 -9.62 12.79
N ALA A 93 1.92 -8.90 12.31
CA ALA A 93 2.22 -7.54 12.73
C ALA A 93 1.04 -6.58 12.45
N MET A 94 0.43 -6.68 11.27
CA MET A 94 -0.75 -5.89 10.90
C MET A 94 -1.94 -6.21 11.81
N THR A 95 -2.17 -7.48 12.12
CA THR A 95 -3.24 -7.93 13.03
C THR A 95 -3.06 -7.36 14.43
N ALA A 96 -1.84 -7.42 14.97
CA ALA A 96 -1.51 -6.83 16.27
C ALA A 96 -1.69 -5.30 16.26
N CYS A 97 -1.18 -4.62 15.24
CA CYS A 97 -1.31 -3.16 15.10
C CYS A 97 -2.78 -2.73 14.96
N ARG A 98 -3.59 -3.47 14.21
CA ARG A 98 -5.04 -3.21 14.13
C ARG A 98 -5.73 -3.37 15.48
N LYS A 99 -5.30 -4.35 16.30
CA LYS A 99 -5.86 -4.53 17.64
C LYS A 99 -5.59 -3.34 18.55
N VAL A 100 -4.36 -2.83 18.58
CA VAL A 100 -4.01 -1.71 19.46
C VAL A 100 -4.57 -0.37 18.98
N THR A 101 -4.97 -0.25 17.71
CA THR A 101 -5.57 0.96 17.12
C THR A 101 -7.10 0.96 17.12
N GLU A 102 -7.77 -0.06 17.67
CA GLU A 102 -9.25 -0.12 17.79
C GLU A 102 -9.82 0.96 18.71
N LYS A 103 -9.04 1.44 19.65
CA LYS A 103 -9.42 2.48 20.61
C LYS A 103 -8.36 3.55 20.65
N GLU A 104 -8.72 4.72 21.14
CA GLU A 104 -7.75 5.78 21.36
C GLU A 104 -6.73 5.35 22.42
N ASN A 105 -5.47 5.33 22.02
CA ASN A 105 -4.32 5.01 22.86
C ASN A 105 -3.19 5.98 22.52
N GLY A 106 -2.29 6.26 23.50
CA GLY A 106 -1.16 7.16 23.31
C GLY A 106 0.01 6.47 22.62
N SER A 107 0.38 5.26 23.11
CA SER A 107 1.66 4.65 22.80
C SER A 107 1.61 3.14 22.70
N ALA A 108 2.53 2.59 21.88
CA ALA A 108 2.81 1.15 21.83
C ALA A 108 4.31 0.88 21.76
N ALA A 109 4.76 -0.13 22.46
CA ALA A 109 6.11 -0.69 22.35
C ALA A 109 6.05 -2.07 21.72
N VAL A 110 6.93 -2.34 20.78
CA VAL A 110 7.00 -3.63 20.08
C VAL A 110 8.35 -4.27 20.36
N LEU A 111 8.32 -5.49 20.85
CA LEU A 111 9.49 -6.27 21.10
C LEU A 111 10.03 -6.92 19.82
N LEU A 112 11.21 -6.52 19.36
CA LEU A 112 11.89 -7.19 18.26
C LEU A 112 12.66 -8.40 18.80
N ASN A 113 12.57 -9.52 18.09
CA ASN A 113 13.14 -10.78 18.52
C ASN A 113 14.20 -11.28 17.54
N SER A 114 15.44 -11.41 18.00
CA SER A 114 16.58 -11.82 17.18
C SER A 114 16.56 -13.29 16.74
N SER A 115 15.69 -14.13 17.32
CA SER A 115 15.69 -15.58 17.10
C SER A 115 14.51 -16.12 16.31
N ALA A 116 13.67 -15.24 15.71
CA ALA A 116 12.40 -15.68 15.13
C ALA A 116 12.59 -16.70 13.97
N THR A 117 13.47 -16.42 13.03
CA THR A 117 13.95 -17.36 11.98
C THR A 117 15.15 -16.75 11.26
N HIS A 118 15.92 -17.56 10.51
CA HIS A 118 17.09 -17.09 9.75
C HIS A 118 16.74 -15.98 8.73
N ASP A 119 15.51 -15.99 8.19
CA ASP A 119 15.04 -15.06 7.15
C ASP A 119 14.37 -13.79 7.72
N LEU A 120 14.04 -13.76 9.02
CA LEU A 120 13.40 -12.61 9.69
C LEU A 120 14.40 -11.87 10.58
N THR A 121 15.35 -11.21 9.96
CA THR A 121 16.33 -10.39 10.69
C THR A 121 15.65 -9.27 11.48
N LEU A 122 16.30 -8.75 12.52
CA LEU A 122 15.81 -7.59 13.27
C LEU A 122 15.51 -6.39 12.37
N LEU A 123 16.29 -6.20 11.32
CA LEU A 123 16.14 -5.12 10.35
C LEU A 123 14.83 -5.28 9.57
N LEU A 124 14.56 -6.49 9.07
CA LEU A 124 13.30 -6.78 8.37
C LEU A 124 12.09 -6.66 9.30
N GLN A 125 12.20 -7.12 10.55
CA GLN A 125 11.13 -6.93 11.53
C GLN A 125 10.87 -5.44 11.78
N ALA A 126 11.91 -4.61 11.89
CA ALA A 126 11.77 -3.18 12.10
C ALA A 126 11.01 -2.50 10.95
N GLU A 127 11.35 -2.83 9.70
CA GLU A 127 10.63 -2.34 8.51
C GLU A 127 9.15 -2.75 8.56
N ILE A 128 8.86 -4.04 8.79
CA ILE A 128 7.49 -4.58 8.79
C ILE A 128 6.65 -3.97 9.92
N TRP A 129 7.19 -3.89 11.15
CA TRP A 129 6.48 -3.29 12.26
C TRP A 129 6.22 -1.81 12.06
N ALA A 130 7.21 -1.06 11.57
CA ALA A 130 7.05 0.38 11.29
C ALA A 130 5.99 0.63 10.22
N THR A 131 5.99 -0.16 9.13
CA THR A 131 4.96 -0.13 8.09
C THR A 131 3.58 -0.45 8.67
N SER A 132 3.47 -1.53 9.44
CA SER A 132 2.20 -1.99 10.03
C SER A 132 1.62 -0.97 11.02
N LEU A 133 2.46 -0.37 11.87
CA LEU A 133 2.06 0.68 12.81
C LEU A 133 1.52 1.93 12.10
N ALA A 134 2.16 2.34 10.99
CA ALA A 134 1.70 3.47 10.19
C ALA A 134 0.35 3.17 9.50
N VAL A 135 0.22 1.99 8.88
CA VAL A 135 -0.97 1.62 8.09
C VAL A 135 -2.17 1.32 8.98
N ALA A 136 -1.99 0.61 10.09
CA ALA A 136 -3.08 0.16 10.95
C ALA A 136 -3.85 1.31 11.62
N GLY A 137 -3.19 2.44 11.85
CA GLY A 137 -3.80 3.63 12.47
C GLY A 137 -4.79 4.37 11.57
N GLN A 138 -4.84 4.06 10.27
CA GLN A 138 -5.77 4.67 9.33
C GLN A 138 -6.88 3.70 8.93
N GLY A 139 -8.14 4.11 9.20
CA GLY A 139 -9.34 3.40 8.79
C GLY A 139 -9.86 3.86 7.43
N GLN A 140 -10.82 3.12 6.89
CA GLN A 140 -11.53 3.48 5.65
C GLN A 140 -12.65 4.51 5.88
N GLY A 141 -13.08 4.68 7.12
CA GLY A 141 -14.19 5.54 7.50
C GLY A 141 -13.79 7.02 7.56
N LEU A 142 -13.27 7.60 6.46
CA LEU A 142 -12.75 8.98 6.41
C LEU A 142 -13.79 10.04 6.82
N TYR A 143 -15.08 9.77 6.58
CA TYR A 143 -16.20 10.69 6.85
C TYR A 143 -17.05 10.31 8.05
N LYS A 144 -16.67 9.24 8.77
CA LYS A 144 -17.39 8.81 9.97
C LYS A 144 -17.09 9.75 11.13
N THR A 145 -18.14 10.10 11.89
CA THR A 145 -18.01 10.87 13.15
C THR A 145 -17.22 10.08 14.17
N GLU A 146 -17.51 8.78 14.30
CA GLU A 146 -16.75 7.85 15.12
C GLU A 146 -15.74 7.10 14.25
N ARG A 147 -14.47 7.25 14.56
CA ARG A 147 -13.39 6.62 13.81
C ARG A 147 -13.28 5.14 14.16
N ASP A 148 -13.11 4.31 13.15
CA ASP A 148 -12.87 2.86 13.33
C ASP A 148 -11.43 2.55 13.77
N ARG A 149 -10.51 3.51 13.59
CA ARG A 149 -9.09 3.40 13.89
C ARG A 149 -8.55 4.70 14.48
N HIS A 150 -7.64 4.53 15.43
CA HIS A 150 -7.04 5.64 16.17
C HIS A 150 -5.51 5.56 16.02
N PRO A 151 -4.87 6.50 15.31
CA PRO A 151 -3.42 6.53 15.18
C PRO A 151 -2.75 6.64 16.55
N LEU A 152 -1.68 5.89 16.76
CA LEU A 152 -0.82 6.06 17.93
C LEU A 152 -0.09 7.41 17.84
N LYS A 153 0.15 8.03 18.97
CA LYS A 153 1.01 9.24 19.08
C LYS A 153 2.48 8.83 18.97
N ASP A 154 2.84 7.78 19.72
CA ASP A 154 4.20 7.27 19.83
C ASP A 154 4.25 5.76 19.63
N ALA A 155 5.31 5.30 18.98
CA ALA A 155 5.65 3.88 18.89
C ALA A 155 7.14 3.67 19.20
N THR A 156 7.47 2.59 19.90
CA THR A 156 8.85 2.23 20.23
C THR A 156 9.14 0.81 19.78
N LEU A 157 10.19 0.62 18.99
CA LEU A 157 10.75 -0.69 18.72
C LEU A 157 11.80 -0.99 19.79
N LEU A 158 11.62 -2.08 20.53
CA LEU A 158 12.52 -2.53 21.58
C LEU A 158 13.53 -3.53 21.02
N ILE A 159 14.80 -3.25 21.23
CA ILE A 159 15.93 -4.09 20.83
C ILE A 159 16.72 -4.54 22.08
N GLU A 160 17.42 -5.67 21.97
CA GLU A 160 18.21 -6.21 23.07
C GLU A 160 19.53 -5.45 23.31
N SER A 161 20.12 -4.88 22.25
CA SER A 161 21.42 -4.23 22.30
C SER A 161 21.44 -2.93 21.51
N ASP A 162 22.11 -1.93 22.07
CA ASP A 162 22.36 -0.66 21.40
C ASP A 162 23.28 -0.77 20.17
N SER A 163 24.03 -1.87 20.05
CA SER A 163 24.97 -2.06 18.94
C SER A 163 24.32 -2.07 17.56
N VAL A 164 23.02 -2.37 17.47
CA VAL A 164 22.24 -2.41 16.21
C VAL A 164 21.20 -1.29 16.11
N ARG A 165 21.25 -0.30 17.01
CA ARG A 165 20.20 0.74 17.11
C ARG A 165 20.08 1.56 15.84
N GLU A 166 21.18 1.99 15.24
CA GLU A 166 21.14 2.88 14.08
C GLU A 166 20.67 2.13 12.82
N GLU A 167 21.07 0.89 12.64
CA GLU A 167 20.61 0.04 11.54
C GLU A 167 19.10 -0.21 11.67
N VAL A 168 18.62 -0.56 12.86
CA VAL A 168 17.18 -0.76 13.13
C VAL A 168 16.41 0.54 12.93
N ARG A 169 16.96 1.69 13.35
CA ARG A 169 16.34 3.01 13.14
C ARG A 169 16.22 3.32 11.64
N SER A 170 17.26 3.05 10.86
CA SER A 170 17.27 3.26 9.42
C SER A 170 16.20 2.41 8.73
N GLU A 171 16.08 1.12 9.07
CA GLU A 171 15.07 0.24 8.48
C GLU A 171 13.65 0.59 8.95
N ALA A 172 13.49 0.98 10.21
CA ALA A 172 12.20 1.48 10.71
C ALA A 172 11.75 2.76 9.99
N ALA A 173 12.69 3.65 9.66
CA ALA A 173 12.40 4.84 8.86
C ALA A 173 11.92 4.47 7.44
N LYS A 174 12.57 3.51 6.78
CA LYS A 174 12.10 2.97 5.49
C LYS A 174 10.69 2.39 5.61
N GLY A 175 10.44 1.58 6.62
CA GLY A 175 9.11 1.01 6.88
C GLY A 175 8.05 2.10 7.10
N ARG A 176 8.40 3.20 7.75
CA ARG A 176 7.53 4.36 7.93
C ARG A 176 7.18 5.02 6.59
N ILE A 177 8.16 5.25 5.72
CA ILE A 177 7.96 5.81 4.38
C ILE A 177 7.03 4.92 3.55
N LEU A 178 7.26 3.60 3.56
CA LEU A 178 6.38 2.64 2.88
C LEU A 178 4.95 2.69 3.43
N GLY A 179 4.79 2.77 4.75
CA GLY A 179 3.49 2.87 5.40
C GLY A 179 2.74 4.16 5.03
N ASP A 180 3.42 5.29 4.97
CA ASP A 180 2.85 6.58 4.58
C ASP A 180 2.44 6.58 3.09
N ALA A 181 3.23 5.98 2.20
CA ALA A 181 2.89 5.79 0.78
C ALA A 181 1.67 4.87 0.57
N ILE A 182 1.58 3.78 1.33
CA ILE A 182 0.40 2.91 1.34
C ILE A 182 -0.84 3.68 1.81
N ASN A 183 -0.71 4.50 2.85
CA ASN A 183 -1.80 5.31 3.37
C ASN A 183 -2.24 6.40 2.38
N LEU A 184 -1.32 7.02 1.65
CA LEU A 184 -1.63 7.94 0.56
C LEU A 184 -2.50 7.26 -0.50
N THR A 185 -2.10 6.08 -0.98
CA THR A 185 -2.87 5.28 -1.93
C THR A 185 -4.26 4.96 -1.38
N ARG A 186 -4.35 4.48 -0.14
CA ARG A 186 -5.61 4.12 0.52
C ARG A 186 -6.51 5.32 0.75
N GLU A 187 -5.96 6.47 1.09
CA GLU A 187 -6.71 7.73 1.24
C GLU A 187 -7.36 8.11 -0.07
N LEU A 188 -6.59 8.20 -1.17
CA LEU A 188 -7.10 8.56 -2.49
C LEU A 188 -8.23 7.64 -2.95
N VAL A 189 -8.06 6.32 -2.80
CA VAL A 189 -9.05 5.31 -3.20
C VAL A 189 -10.32 5.38 -2.35
N ASN A 190 -10.22 5.76 -1.07
CA ASN A 190 -11.38 5.77 -0.16
C ASN A 190 -12.11 7.12 -0.10
N ARG A 191 -11.52 8.22 -0.56
CA ARG A 191 -12.21 9.51 -0.65
C ARG A 191 -13.42 9.46 -1.57
N ALA A 192 -14.35 10.37 -1.34
CA ALA A 192 -15.56 10.49 -2.15
C ALA A 192 -15.22 10.90 -3.60
N PRO A 193 -15.99 10.43 -4.61
CA PRO A 193 -15.78 10.83 -6.01
C PRO A 193 -15.95 12.34 -6.25
N GLU A 194 -16.67 13.02 -5.38
CA GLU A 194 -16.79 14.48 -5.39
C GLU A 194 -15.45 15.18 -5.13
N GLU A 195 -14.59 14.55 -4.32
CA GLU A 195 -13.27 15.09 -3.96
C GLU A 195 -12.16 14.62 -4.90
N ILE A 196 -12.24 13.37 -5.38
CA ILE A 196 -11.22 12.77 -6.25
C ILE A 196 -11.75 12.68 -7.68
N TYR A 197 -11.32 13.60 -8.51
CA TYR A 197 -11.56 13.69 -9.93
C TYR A 197 -10.27 14.10 -10.67
N PRO A 198 -10.21 14.07 -12.00
CA PRO A 198 -8.94 14.18 -12.72
C PRO A 198 -8.06 15.36 -12.29
N ASP A 199 -8.62 16.56 -12.20
CA ASP A 199 -7.87 17.75 -11.84
C ASP A 199 -7.45 17.77 -10.35
N SER A 200 -8.32 17.33 -9.43
CA SER A 200 -7.97 17.25 -8.00
C SER A 200 -6.87 16.23 -7.73
N PHE A 201 -6.91 15.09 -8.42
CA PHE A 201 -5.85 14.09 -8.36
C PHE A 201 -4.54 14.64 -8.92
N ALA A 202 -4.57 15.31 -10.07
CA ALA A 202 -3.39 15.94 -10.68
C ALA A 202 -2.77 17.00 -9.77
N ARG A 203 -3.60 17.83 -9.11
CA ARG A 203 -3.12 18.78 -8.07
C ARG A 203 -2.44 18.07 -6.90
N ARG A 204 -3.01 16.95 -6.44
CA ARG A 204 -2.39 16.18 -5.35
C ARG A 204 -1.04 15.59 -5.77
N ALA A 205 -0.93 15.10 -7.01
CA ALA A 205 0.34 14.61 -7.55
C ALA A 205 1.41 15.70 -7.60
N ARG A 206 1.03 16.92 -8.03
CA ARG A 206 1.93 18.08 -8.05
C ARG A 206 2.37 18.48 -6.64
N GLN A 207 1.45 18.54 -5.67
CA GLN A 207 1.80 18.81 -4.27
C GLN A 207 2.84 17.84 -3.71
N ILE A 208 2.70 16.55 -4.03
CA ILE A 208 3.66 15.53 -3.60
C ILE A 208 5.00 15.72 -4.31
N ALA A 209 5.01 16.01 -5.62
CA ALA A 209 6.24 16.24 -6.33
C ALA A 209 7.01 17.47 -5.79
N ASP A 210 6.28 18.52 -5.42
CA ASP A 210 6.85 19.76 -4.86
C ASP A 210 7.55 19.53 -3.49
N GLU A 211 7.31 18.40 -2.81
CA GLU A 211 8.01 18.03 -1.58
C GLU A 211 9.45 17.53 -1.84
N PHE A 212 9.78 17.18 -3.10
CA PHE A 212 11.06 16.55 -3.46
C PHE A 212 11.73 17.26 -4.64
N GLU A 213 12.92 17.81 -4.45
CA GLU A 213 13.71 18.43 -5.54
C GLU A 213 14.07 17.42 -6.67
N THR A 214 14.02 16.12 -6.37
CA THR A 214 14.38 15.04 -7.29
C THR A 214 13.21 14.49 -8.09
N LEU A 215 11.98 14.96 -7.84
CA LEU A 215 10.75 14.48 -8.47
C LEU A 215 10.10 15.62 -9.26
N SER A 216 10.09 15.53 -10.57
CA SER A 216 9.37 16.49 -11.42
C SER A 216 7.94 16.01 -11.70
N CYS A 217 7.02 16.95 -11.91
CA CYS A 217 5.62 16.68 -12.24
C CYS A 217 5.16 17.53 -13.41
N GLU A 218 4.81 16.90 -14.51
CA GLU A 218 4.12 17.52 -15.64
C GLU A 218 2.65 17.07 -15.62
N VAL A 219 1.74 18.01 -15.80
CA VAL A 219 0.30 17.73 -15.92
C VAL A 219 -0.17 18.22 -17.28
N TRP A 220 -0.63 17.29 -18.12
CA TRP A 220 -1.17 17.60 -19.42
C TRP A 220 -2.66 17.92 -19.31
N ASP A 221 -3.03 19.03 -19.89
CA ASP A 221 -4.42 19.45 -20.07
C ASP A 221 -5.01 18.89 -21.37
N VAL A 222 -6.23 19.30 -21.69
CA VAL A 222 -6.95 18.84 -22.88
C VAL A 222 -6.24 19.24 -24.16
N GLU A 223 -5.64 20.45 -24.24
CA GLU A 223 -4.94 20.92 -25.43
C GLU A 223 -3.72 20.03 -25.71
N ARG A 224 -2.93 19.76 -24.68
CA ARG A 224 -1.77 18.86 -24.80
C ARG A 224 -2.17 17.43 -25.16
N LEU A 225 -3.26 16.92 -24.59
CA LEU A 225 -3.77 15.57 -24.92
C LEU A 225 -4.21 15.49 -26.39
N ILE A 226 -4.79 16.55 -26.95
CA ILE A 226 -5.15 16.63 -28.37
C ILE A 226 -3.90 16.66 -29.25
N ASP A 227 -2.91 17.50 -28.94
CA ASP A 227 -1.66 17.62 -29.68
C ASP A 227 -0.89 16.29 -29.72
N GLU A 228 -0.95 15.53 -28.63
CA GLU A 228 -0.35 14.18 -28.52
C GLU A 228 -1.23 13.07 -29.09
N ASN A 229 -2.36 13.40 -29.70
CA ASN A 229 -3.29 12.46 -30.34
C ASN A 229 -3.85 11.39 -29.38
N MET A 230 -4.09 11.70 -28.11
CA MET A 230 -4.64 10.76 -27.13
C MET A 230 -6.15 10.54 -27.33
N GLY A 231 -6.56 10.08 -28.51
CA GLY A 231 -7.94 10.05 -28.94
C GLY A 231 -8.82 9.04 -28.20
N SER A 232 -8.29 7.92 -27.75
CA SER A 232 -9.06 6.94 -26.97
C SER A 232 -9.26 7.39 -25.52
N LEU A 233 -8.28 8.02 -24.89
CA LEU A 233 -8.42 8.62 -23.55
C LEU A 233 -9.43 9.79 -23.60
N LEU A 234 -9.30 10.69 -24.57
CA LEU A 234 -10.22 11.81 -24.77
C LEU A 234 -11.66 11.35 -25.02
N ALA A 235 -11.85 10.23 -25.74
CA ALA A 235 -13.17 9.69 -26.00
C ALA A 235 -13.88 9.23 -24.73
N VAL A 236 -13.17 8.54 -23.81
CA VAL A 236 -13.74 8.12 -22.53
C VAL A 236 -14.22 9.33 -21.72
N ALA A 237 -13.43 10.41 -21.70
CA ALA A 237 -13.72 11.60 -20.92
C ALA A 237 -14.90 12.43 -21.45
N ARG A 238 -15.37 12.22 -22.70
CA ARG A 238 -16.42 13.05 -23.31
C ARG A 238 -17.72 13.12 -22.52
N GLY A 239 -18.00 12.09 -21.72
CA GLY A 239 -19.25 12.00 -20.94
C GLY A 239 -19.26 12.87 -19.69
N SER A 240 -18.11 13.37 -19.24
CA SER A 240 -17.96 14.20 -18.05
C SER A 240 -17.78 15.67 -18.40
N ASP A 241 -18.23 16.55 -17.51
CA ASP A 241 -17.89 17.98 -17.54
C ASP A 241 -16.53 18.27 -16.87
N ARG A 242 -15.95 17.27 -16.20
CA ARG A 242 -14.58 17.35 -15.62
C ARG A 242 -13.58 16.92 -16.66
N GLU A 243 -12.66 17.83 -16.97
CA GLU A 243 -11.65 17.61 -18.00
C GLU A 243 -10.65 16.50 -17.63
N PRO A 244 -10.23 15.67 -18.62
CA PRO A 244 -9.20 14.66 -18.40
C PRO A 244 -7.84 15.31 -18.13
N ARG A 245 -6.95 14.54 -17.52
CA ARG A 245 -5.54 14.90 -17.31
C ARG A 245 -4.64 13.69 -17.58
N LEU A 246 -3.42 13.95 -18.03
CA LEU A 246 -2.32 12.97 -17.89
C LEU A 246 -1.29 13.57 -16.94
N VAL A 247 -0.97 12.85 -15.88
CA VAL A 247 0.12 13.22 -14.97
C VAL A 247 1.34 12.38 -15.33
N VAL A 248 2.48 13.05 -15.52
CA VAL A 248 3.79 12.43 -15.73
C VAL A 248 4.72 12.87 -14.60
N LEU A 249 5.19 11.91 -13.82
CA LEU A 249 6.19 12.10 -12.76
C LEU A 249 7.51 11.51 -13.23
N GLU A 250 8.62 12.23 -13.08
CA GLU A 250 9.94 11.74 -13.43
C GLU A 250 10.91 11.83 -12.26
N TYR A 251 11.52 10.68 -11.94
CA TYR A 251 12.57 10.53 -10.94
C TYR A 251 13.80 9.90 -11.59
N MET A 252 14.88 10.68 -11.81
CA MET A 252 16.05 10.30 -12.61
C MET A 252 17.34 10.32 -11.78
N GLN A 253 17.42 9.46 -10.74
CA GLN A 253 18.57 9.42 -9.84
C GLN A 253 19.49 8.20 -10.05
N GLY A 254 19.21 7.36 -11.05
CA GLY A 254 20.03 6.19 -11.40
C GLY A 254 21.24 6.52 -12.28
N GLY A 255 21.30 7.74 -12.81
CA GLY A 255 22.32 8.18 -13.77
C GLY A 255 21.96 7.89 -15.23
N ALA A 256 22.70 8.51 -16.16
CA ALA A 256 22.36 8.54 -17.59
C ALA A 256 22.31 7.17 -18.28
N ASN A 257 23.08 6.19 -17.79
CA ASN A 257 23.17 4.85 -18.38
C ASN A 257 22.30 3.80 -17.67
N ALA A 258 21.62 4.17 -16.58
CA ALA A 258 20.74 3.24 -15.89
C ALA A 258 19.44 3.04 -16.69
N PRO A 259 18.89 1.81 -16.70
CA PRO A 259 17.59 1.59 -17.35
C PRO A 259 16.49 2.38 -16.66
N THR A 260 15.52 2.82 -17.45
CA THR A 260 14.33 3.50 -16.95
C THR A 260 13.18 2.49 -16.83
N LEU A 261 12.50 2.51 -15.69
CA LEU A 261 11.25 1.81 -15.44
C LEU A 261 10.09 2.79 -15.57
N THR A 262 9.06 2.44 -16.35
CA THR A 262 7.84 3.24 -16.38
C THR A 262 6.72 2.49 -15.62
N LEU A 263 6.10 3.18 -14.67
CA LEU A 263 4.92 2.74 -13.95
C LEU A 263 3.70 3.46 -14.54
N VAL A 264 2.75 2.71 -15.07
CA VAL A 264 1.51 3.25 -15.64
C VAL A 264 0.35 2.91 -14.72
N GLY A 265 -0.49 3.88 -14.40
CA GLY A 265 -1.66 3.68 -13.54
C GLY A 265 -2.97 4.04 -14.24
N LYS A 266 -3.93 3.10 -14.28
CA LYS A 266 -5.31 3.39 -14.64
C LYS A 266 -5.88 4.40 -13.65
N GLY A 267 -6.43 5.50 -14.16
CA GLY A 267 -6.94 6.61 -13.35
C GLY A 267 -8.38 7.01 -13.70
N VAL A 268 -9.29 6.03 -13.84
CA VAL A 268 -10.70 6.32 -14.00
C VAL A 268 -11.27 6.69 -12.64
N THR A 269 -11.40 7.99 -12.36
CA THR A 269 -11.73 8.50 -11.03
C THR A 269 -13.16 8.18 -10.60
N PHE A 270 -14.06 7.98 -11.58
CA PHE A 270 -15.35 7.34 -11.38
C PHE A 270 -15.79 6.63 -12.67
N ASP A 271 -16.28 5.41 -12.55
CA ASP A 271 -16.76 4.60 -13.67
C ASP A 271 -18.23 4.22 -13.53
N SER A 272 -19.09 4.87 -14.31
CA SER A 272 -20.51 4.51 -14.41
C SER A 272 -20.78 3.37 -15.39
N GLY A 273 -19.76 2.97 -16.19
CA GLY A 273 -19.91 2.09 -17.35
C GLY A 273 -20.27 2.82 -18.64
N GLY A 274 -20.55 4.12 -18.59
CA GLY A 274 -21.05 4.88 -19.73
C GLY A 274 -22.41 4.35 -20.20
N TYR A 275 -22.66 4.28 -21.51
CA TYR A 275 -23.92 3.73 -22.04
C TYR A 275 -24.10 2.22 -21.77
N SER A 276 -23.04 1.48 -21.51
CA SER A 276 -23.07 0.12 -20.95
C SER A 276 -23.16 0.19 -19.42
N ILE A 277 -24.19 0.86 -18.90
CA ILE A 277 -24.32 1.27 -17.51
C ILE A 277 -24.23 0.11 -16.52
N LYS A 278 -23.45 0.30 -15.47
CA LYS A 278 -23.35 -0.64 -14.36
C LYS A 278 -24.64 -0.68 -13.53
N THR A 279 -24.88 -1.79 -12.86
CA THR A 279 -25.92 -1.86 -11.81
C THR A 279 -25.55 -0.95 -10.64
N ASN A 280 -26.52 -0.55 -9.82
CA ASN A 280 -26.25 0.24 -8.61
C ASN A 280 -25.20 -0.41 -7.70
N GLU A 281 -25.30 -1.72 -7.50
CA GLU A 281 -24.35 -2.50 -6.71
C GLU A 281 -22.94 -2.47 -7.32
N GLY A 282 -22.83 -2.70 -8.64
CA GLY A 282 -21.55 -2.65 -9.35
C GLY A 282 -20.93 -1.25 -9.38
N MET A 283 -21.74 -0.19 -9.34
CA MET A 283 -21.29 1.20 -9.39
C MET A 283 -20.85 1.75 -8.03
N LEU A 284 -21.37 1.20 -6.92
CA LEU A 284 -21.19 1.72 -5.57
C LEU A 284 -19.72 1.88 -5.16
N THR A 285 -18.85 1.01 -5.65
CA THR A 285 -17.41 1.00 -5.32
C THR A 285 -16.53 1.66 -6.39
N MET A 286 -17.10 2.16 -7.48
CA MET A 286 -16.34 2.63 -8.66
C MET A 286 -15.52 3.90 -8.46
N LYS A 287 -15.54 4.50 -7.29
CA LYS A 287 -14.52 5.44 -6.84
C LYS A 287 -13.12 4.81 -6.75
N CYS A 288 -13.03 3.48 -6.65
CA CYS A 288 -11.76 2.76 -6.58
C CYS A 288 -11.10 2.52 -7.95
N ASP A 289 -11.76 2.89 -9.05
CA ASP A 289 -11.30 2.55 -10.40
C ASP A 289 -10.08 3.36 -10.88
N MET A 290 -9.56 4.16 -9.98
CA MET A 290 -8.31 4.90 -10.09
C MET A 290 -7.21 4.36 -9.16
N ALA A 291 -7.40 3.18 -8.57
CA ALA A 291 -6.43 2.62 -7.61
C ALA A 291 -5.06 2.35 -8.25
N GLY A 292 -5.02 2.04 -9.55
CA GLY A 292 -3.77 1.94 -10.30
C GLY A 292 -2.97 3.25 -10.28
N ALA A 293 -3.60 4.37 -10.60
CA ALA A 293 -2.99 5.69 -10.55
C ALA A 293 -2.57 6.08 -9.13
N ALA A 294 -3.43 5.80 -8.13
CA ALA A 294 -3.09 6.07 -6.72
C ALA A 294 -1.88 5.24 -6.25
N THR A 295 -1.75 4.00 -6.71
CA THR A 295 -0.59 3.13 -6.39
C THR A 295 0.68 3.65 -7.05
N VAL A 296 0.62 4.12 -8.30
CA VAL A 296 1.76 4.74 -8.97
C VAL A 296 2.19 5.99 -8.22
N LEU A 297 1.25 6.86 -7.82
CA LEU A 297 1.57 8.07 -7.06
C LEU A 297 2.23 7.74 -5.70
N GLY A 298 1.68 6.78 -4.96
CA GLY A 298 2.28 6.30 -3.71
C GLY A 298 3.68 5.73 -3.90
N ALA A 299 3.88 4.92 -4.95
CA ALA A 299 5.19 4.34 -5.27
C ALA A 299 6.22 5.43 -5.62
N MET A 300 5.85 6.43 -6.44
CA MET A 300 6.74 7.54 -6.81
C MET A 300 7.11 8.40 -5.60
N SER A 301 6.16 8.65 -4.68
CA SER A 301 6.45 9.34 -3.41
C SER A 301 7.46 8.56 -2.57
N ALA A 302 7.25 7.25 -2.38
CA ALA A 302 8.18 6.42 -1.62
C ALA A 302 9.57 6.34 -2.26
N ILE A 303 9.67 6.21 -3.59
CA ILE A 303 10.93 6.15 -4.33
C ILE A 303 11.73 7.45 -4.12
N ALA A 304 11.05 8.61 -4.19
CA ALA A 304 11.67 9.90 -4.00
C ALA A 304 12.14 10.11 -2.54
N GLU A 305 11.31 9.78 -1.57
CA GLU A 305 11.62 9.94 -0.14
C GLU A 305 12.74 8.98 0.31
N LEU A 306 12.78 7.76 -0.23
CA LEU A 306 13.85 6.79 0.02
C LEU A 306 15.17 7.17 -0.67
N GLY A 307 15.18 8.11 -1.61
CA GLY A 307 16.38 8.55 -2.33
C GLY A 307 17.03 7.42 -3.16
N LEU A 308 16.22 6.54 -3.76
CA LEU A 308 16.71 5.37 -4.49
C LEU A 308 17.54 5.77 -5.71
N LYS A 309 18.58 5.01 -6.01
CA LYS A 309 19.45 5.25 -7.18
C LYS A 309 18.90 4.54 -8.42
N VAL A 310 17.74 4.99 -8.90
CA VAL A 310 17.00 4.41 -10.03
C VAL A 310 16.43 5.52 -10.94
N ASN A 311 16.08 5.16 -12.18
CA ASN A 311 15.32 6.01 -13.07
C ASN A 311 13.90 5.45 -13.18
N VAL A 312 12.91 6.23 -12.78
CA VAL A 312 11.50 5.81 -12.81
C VAL A 312 10.63 6.95 -13.36
N ILE A 313 9.70 6.59 -14.23
CA ILE A 313 8.64 7.48 -14.72
C ILE A 313 7.31 6.93 -14.23
N GLY A 314 6.48 7.76 -13.62
CA GLY A 314 5.10 7.46 -13.27
C GLY A 314 4.14 8.15 -14.22
N MET A 315 3.23 7.42 -14.87
CA MET A 315 2.22 7.98 -15.78
C MET A 315 0.82 7.59 -15.33
N MET A 316 -0.07 8.57 -15.22
CA MET A 316 -1.44 8.35 -14.72
C MET A 316 -2.43 9.06 -15.63
N GLY A 317 -3.17 8.29 -16.46
CA GLY A 317 -4.25 8.80 -17.31
C GLY A 317 -5.53 8.94 -16.49
N LEU A 318 -5.99 10.17 -16.30
CA LEU A 318 -7.08 10.53 -15.38
C LEU A 318 -8.31 10.96 -16.16
N VAL A 319 -9.43 10.24 -15.97
CA VAL A 319 -10.72 10.51 -16.64
C VAL A 319 -11.89 10.17 -15.71
N GLU A 320 -13.10 10.63 -16.07
CA GLU A 320 -14.37 10.07 -15.59
C GLU A 320 -15.12 9.42 -16.75
N ASN A 321 -15.68 8.23 -16.55
CA ASN A 321 -16.54 7.55 -17.49
C ASN A 321 -18.00 7.76 -17.09
N LEU A 322 -18.66 8.77 -17.70
CA LEU A 322 -20.01 9.17 -17.36
C LEU A 322 -20.92 9.19 -18.59
N ILE A 323 -22.25 9.31 -18.34
CA ILE A 323 -23.28 9.40 -19.37
C ILE A 323 -23.66 10.86 -19.57
N SER A 324 -23.60 11.33 -20.83
CA SER A 324 -24.14 12.62 -21.24
C SER A 324 -24.44 12.59 -22.74
N GLY A 325 -24.99 13.68 -23.27
CA GLY A 325 -25.19 13.83 -24.71
C GLY A 325 -23.91 13.83 -25.54
N LYS A 326 -22.75 13.99 -24.91
CA LYS A 326 -21.43 14.00 -25.56
C LYS A 326 -20.68 12.67 -25.41
N ALA A 327 -21.16 11.75 -24.55
CA ALA A 327 -20.47 10.51 -24.26
C ALA A 327 -20.28 9.66 -25.52
N TYR A 328 -19.17 8.92 -25.56
CA TYR A 328 -18.92 7.96 -26.64
C TYR A 328 -19.89 6.78 -26.54
N LYS A 329 -20.11 6.09 -27.65
CA LYS A 329 -21.17 5.10 -27.81
C LYS A 329 -20.62 3.79 -28.37
N LEU A 330 -21.39 2.73 -28.15
CA LEU A 330 -21.15 1.45 -28.86
C LEU A 330 -21.27 1.69 -30.37
N GLY A 331 -20.32 1.13 -31.13
CA GLY A 331 -20.19 1.34 -32.56
C GLY A 331 -19.32 2.54 -32.96
N ASP A 332 -18.93 3.42 -32.02
CA ASP A 332 -17.94 4.45 -32.31
C ASP A 332 -16.59 3.79 -32.66
N VAL A 333 -15.85 4.40 -33.59
CA VAL A 333 -14.48 4.01 -33.94
C VAL A 333 -13.53 5.10 -33.48
N LEU A 334 -12.71 4.77 -32.48
CA LEU A 334 -11.73 5.67 -31.88
C LEU A 334 -10.37 5.51 -32.55
N THR A 335 -9.60 6.57 -32.64
CA THR A 335 -8.18 6.50 -33.04
C THR A 335 -7.29 6.69 -31.84
N ALA A 336 -6.54 5.68 -31.47
CA ALA A 336 -5.57 5.76 -30.37
C ALA A 336 -4.30 6.52 -30.82
N ARG A 337 -3.50 6.95 -29.83
CA ARG A 337 -2.27 7.74 -30.02
C ARG A 337 -1.32 7.15 -31.06
N ASN A 338 -1.18 5.84 -31.12
CA ASN A 338 -0.33 5.15 -32.10
C ASN A 338 -0.98 4.97 -33.48
N GLY A 339 -2.10 5.63 -33.76
CA GLY A 339 -2.83 5.60 -35.03
C GLY A 339 -3.71 4.36 -35.25
N LYS A 340 -3.75 3.40 -34.31
CA LYS A 340 -4.65 2.24 -34.40
C LYS A 340 -6.09 2.65 -34.13
N THR A 341 -7.01 2.08 -34.90
CA THR A 341 -8.44 2.27 -34.69
C THR A 341 -9.02 1.19 -33.78
N ILE A 342 -9.94 1.61 -32.92
CA ILE A 342 -10.60 0.75 -31.92
C ILE A 342 -12.10 0.94 -32.03
N GLU A 343 -12.84 -0.11 -32.42
CA GLU A 343 -14.29 -0.12 -32.38
C GLU A 343 -14.78 -0.38 -30.95
N VAL A 344 -15.69 0.45 -30.47
CA VAL A 344 -16.25 0.37 -29.12
C VAL A 344 -17.43 -0.61 -29.13
N HIS A 345 -17.27 -1.77 -28.51
CA HIS A 345 -18.34 -2.73 -28.31
C HIS A 345 -18.97 -2.64 -26.92
N ASN A 346 -18.27 -2.03 -25.97
CA ASN A 346 -18.71 -1.91 -24.58
C ASN A 346 -18.06 -0.67 -23.98
N THR A 347 -18.85 0.30 -23.53
CA THR A 347 -18.34 1.52 -22.89
C THR A 347 -17.89 1.31 -21.44
N ASP A 348 -18.20 0.15 -20.83
CA ASP A 348 -17.66 -0.32 -19.53
C ASP A 348 -16.29 -1.03 -19.68
N ALA A 349 -15.65 -0.88 -20.84
CA ALA A 349 -14.30 -1.31 -21.13
C ALA A 349 -13.38 -0.09 -21.37
N GLU A 350 -13.61 0.99 -20.67
CA GLU A 350 -12.99 2.30 -20.76
C GLU A 350 -11.51 2.30 -20.34
N GLY A 351 -11.17 1.52 -19.30
CA GLY A 351 -9.82 1.46 -18.75
C GLY A 351 -8.77 1.07 -19.77
N ARG A 352 -9.06 0.09 -20.61
CA ARG A 352 -8.16 -0.33 -21.71
C ARG A 352 -8.01 0.75 -22.79
N LEU A 353 -9.00 1.63 -22.96
CA LEU A 353 -8.94 2.75 -23.90
C LEU A 353 -8.03 3.85 -23.39
N VAL A 354 -8.12 4.17 -22.09
CA VAL A 354 -7.21 5.09 -21.41
C VAL A 354 -5.77 4.55 -21.46
N LEU A 355 -5.59 3.27 -21.12
CA LEU A 355 -4.28 2.62 -21.11
C LEU A 355 -3.67 2.51 -22.51
N ALA A 356 -4.46 2.35 -23.58
CA ALA A 356 -3.95 2.28 -24.95
C ALA A 356 -3.11 3.51 -25.31
N ASP A 357 -3.57 4.71 -24.96
CA ASP A 357 -2.87 5.96 -25.24
C ASP A 357 -1.67 6.16 -24.30
N VAL A 358 -1.86 5.94 -22.99
CA VAL A 358 -0.79 6.13 -22.01
C VAL A 358 0.35 5.13 -22.23
N LEU A 359 0.05 3.85 -22.49
CA LEU A 359 1.06 2.84 -22.79
C LEU A 359 1.78 3.11 -24.12
N SER A 360 1.09 3.68 -25.11
CA SER A 360 1.73 4.12 -26.36
C SER A 360 2.80 5.17 -26.09
N TYR A 361 2.51 6.15 -25.22
CA TYR A 361 3.50 7.16 -24.82
C TYR A 361 4.61 6.57 -23.94
N ALA A 362 4.25 5.70 -22.99
CA ALA A 362 5.22 5.04 -22.12
C ALA A 362 6.25 4.22 -22.89
N ALA A 363 5.82 3.52 -23.96
CA ALA A 363 6.69 2.71 -24.80
C ALA A 363 7.75 3.52 -25.60
N GLU A 364 7.56 4.81 -25.79
CA GLU A 364 8.56 5.71 -26.38
C GLU A 364 9.63 6.15 -25.35
N ARG A 365 9.34 5.97 -24.05
CA ARG A 365 10.17 6.46 -22.95
C ARG A 365 10.95 5.36 -22.24
N SER A 366 10.51 4.10 -22.35
CA SER A 366 11.08 2.98 -21.60
C SER A 366 10.72 1.64 -22.22
N ASP A 367 11.69 0.71 -22.22
CA ASP A 367 11.48 -0.69 -22.61
C ASP A 367 10.88 -1.56 -21.45
N ARG A 368 10.86 -1.02 -20.24
CA ARG A 368 10.37 -1.72 -19.04
C ARG A 368 9.18 -0.98 -18.48
N ILE A 369 8.01 -1.57 -18.67
CA ILE A 369 6.75 -0.97 -18.24
C ILE A 369 6.04 -1.94 -17.30
N ILE A 370 5.46 -1.40 -16.23
CA ILE A 370 4.48 -2.09 -15.38
C ILE A 370 3.23 -1.23 -15.37
N ASP A 371 2.10 -1.76 -15.81
CA ASP A 371 0.83 -1.09 -15.63
C ASP A 371 0.03 -1.71 -14.47
N LEU A 372 -0.70 -0.87 -13.75
CA LEU A 372 -1.56 -1.22 -12.64
C LEU A 372 -2.97 -0.74 -12.95
N ALA A 373 -3.92 -1.68 -12.98
CA ALA A 373 -5.27 -1.35 -13.37
C ALA A 373 -6.31 -2.22 -12.66
N THR A 374 -7.35 -1.59 -12.15
CA THR A 374 -8.62 -2.21 -11.76
C THR A 374 -9.42 -2.47 -13.04
N LEU A 375 -9.01 -3.48 -13.81
CA LEU A 375 -9.38 -3.57 -15.24
C LEU A 375 -10.62 -4.41 -15.50
N THR A 376 -10.72 -5.59 -14.88
CA THR A 376 -11.86 -6.51 -15.10
C THR A 376 -12.23 -7.27 -13.83
N GLY A 377 -13.54 -7.44 -13.60
CA GLY A 377 -14.05 -8.32 -12.55
C GLY A 377 -13.69 -9.80 -12.74
N ALA A 378 -13.30 -10.19 -13.94
CA ALA A 378 -12.86 -11.56 -14.24
C ALA A 378 -11.65 -11.99 -13.40
N CYS A 379 -10.76 -11.06 -13.05
CA CYS A 379 -9.63 -11.32 -12.15
C CYS A 379 -10.10 -11.77 -10.77
N VAL A 380 -11.10 -11.10 -10.20
CA VAL A 380 -11.69 -11.48 -8.90
C VAL A 380 -12.38 -12.83 -8.98
N VAL A 381 -13.10 -13.11 -10.07
CA VAL A 381 -13.77 -14.40 -10.28
C VAL A 381 -12.76 -15.54 -10.37
N ALA A 382 -11.63 -15.31 -11.04
CA ALA A 382 -10.60 -16.32 -11.26
C ALA A 382 -9.67 -16.56 -10.06
N LEU A 383 -9.32 -15.49 -9.29
CA LEU A 383 -8.23 -15.51 -8.31
C LEU A 383 -8.68 -15.16 -6.88
N GLY A 384 -9.93 -14.69 -6.69
CA GLY A 384 -10.41 -14.17 -5.41
C GLY A 384 -10.02 -12.71 -5.20
N THR A 385 -10.21 -12.23 -3.96
CA THR A 385 -10.02 -10.81 -3.59
C THR A 385 -8.60 -10.48 -3.16
N ASP A 386 -7.78 -11.47 -2.87
CA ASP A 386 -6.47 -11.31 -2.23
C ASP A 386 -5.29 -11.44 -3.20
N VAL A 387 -5.57 -11.79 -4.47
CA VAL A 387 -4.55 -12.07 -5.48
C VAL A 387 -4.73 -11.21 -6.73
N SER A 388 -3.68 -10.52 -7.13
CA SER A 388 -3.64 -9.77 -8.39
C SER A 388 -3.20 -10.67 -9.54
N GLY A 389 -3.82 -10.49 -10.74
CA GLY A 389 -3.41 -11.18 -11.96
C GLY A 389 -2.25 -10.46 -12.64
N ALA A 390 -1.22 -11.20 -13.04
CA ALA A 390 -0.12 -10.68 -13.82
C ALA A 390 -0.16 -11.23 -15.26
N PHE A 391 -0.07 -10.33 -16.23
CA PHE A 391 0.00 -10.63 -17.67
C PHE A 391 1.18 -9.90 -18.29
N SER A 392 1.87 -10.49 -19.24
CA SER A 392 3.01 -9.86 -19.89
C SER A 392 3.22 -10.38 -21.31
N ASN A 393 3.79 -9.54 -22.16
CA ASN A 393 4.36 -9.94 -23.45
C ASN A 393 5.82 -10.40 -23.34
N ASN A 394 6.41 -10.37 -22.13
CA ASN A 394 7.78 -10.82 -21.84
C ASN A 394 7.79 -11.60 -20.51
N GLN A 395 7.91 -12.93 -20.61
CA GLN A 395 7.84 -13.81 -19.44
C GLN A 395 8.98 -13.55 -18.45
N ALA A 396 10.19 -13.31 -18.90
CA ALA A 396 11.34 -13.04 -18.02
C ALA A 396 11.15 -11.76 -17.21
N TRP A 397 10.54 -10.72 -17.80
CA TRP A 397 10.16 -9.50 -17.10
C TRP A 397 9.06 -9.76 -16.07
N CYS A 398 8.03 -10.51 -16.45
CA CYS A 398 6.97 -10.91 -15.53
C CYS A 398 7.51 -11.67 -14.33
N ASP A 399 8.39 -12.65 -14.54
CA ASP A 399 8.99 -13.45 -13.47
C ASP A 399 9.83 -12.57 -12.51
N SER A 400 10.52 -11.56 -13.04
CA SER A 400 11.26 -10.59 -12.24
C SER A 400 10.33 -9.76 -11.33
N VAL A 401 9.20 -9.29 -11.89
CA VAL A 401 8.19 -8.53 -11.12
C VAL A 401 7.53 -9.41 -10.05
N LEU A 402 7.16 -10.65 -10.41
CA LEU A 402 6.58 -11.61 -9.46
C LEU A 402 7.55 -12.00 -8.35
N SER A 403 8.84 -12.14 -8.68
CA SER A 403 9.90 -12.39 -7.68
C SER A 403 10.03 -11.21 -6.70
N ALA A 404 10.01 -9.97 -7.20
CA ALA A 404 10.03 -8.77 -6.37
C ALA A 404 8.78 -8.70 -5.47
N ALA A 405 7.59 -8.96 -6.01
CA ALA A 405 6.35 -8.99 -5.24
C ALA A 405 6.41 -10.05 -4.12
N LYS A 406 6.89 -11.25 -4.43
CA LYS A 406 7.06 -12.33 -3.45
C LYS A 406 8.07 -11.96 -2.35
N SER A 407 9.17 -11.26 -2.69
CA SER A 407 10.15 -10.83 -1.72
C SER A 407 9.64 -9.74 -0.77
N CYS A 408 8.58 -9.03 -1.15
CA CYS A 408 7.88 -8.05 -0.29
C CYS A 408 6.76 -8.68 0.56
N GLY A 409 6.45 -9.95 0.37
CA GLY A 409 5.37 -10.66 1.06
C GLY A 409 4.04 -10.51 0.34
#